data_36a5beac4408fb88ad2baf7d6930df55
#
_entry.id   36a5beac4408fb88ad2baf7d6930df55
#
_cell.length_a   1.000
_cell.length_b   1.000
_cell.length_c   1.000
_cell.angle_alpha   90.00
_cell.angle_beta   90.00
_cell.angle_gamma   90.00
#
_symmetry.space_group_name_H-M   'P 1'
#
loop_
_entity.id
_entity.type
_entity.pdbx_description
1 polymer ?
#
loop_
_entity_poly.entity_id
_entity_poly.type
_entity_poly.pdbx_seq_one_letter_code
_entity_poly.pdbx_strand_id
1 'polypeptide(L)'
;ICAVDSEVGIRQPIEEISKIVREYPKCFFHVDCTQAIGKIPLCFDLMDFATCSAHKIYGLKGIGLLIKKKNILLDNLIHGGKSSTVYRSGTPALPLIVSTMKALELVIPHIAENTSYVKELNQSILEILKKYPSILINSTSNSIYSTINISIPNIKPETFIHAMDNYDIYISTKSACSNTNAMSDSVYAVTKDRERAMHS
;
A
#
# COMPACT_ATOMS: atom_id res chain seq x y z
N ILE A 1 1.41 2.24 -11.72
CA ILE A 1 1.44 3.14 -10.55
C ILE A 1 0.89 2.46 -9.32
N CYS A 2 1.17 2.96 -8.09
CA CYS A 2 0.50 2.51 -6.86
C CYS A 2 -0.85 3.22 -6.71
N ALA A 3 -1.89 2.52 -6.27
CA ALA A 3 -3.17 3.14 -5.92
C ALA A 3 -3.06 3.97 -4.62
N VAL A 4 -2.24 3.49 -3.68
CA VAL A 4 -1.96 4.15 -2.40
C VAL A 4 -0.46 4.06 -2.13
N ASP A 5 0.14 5.17 -1.78
CA ASP A 5 1.55 5.22 -1.38
C ASP A 5 1.78 4.48 -0.05
N SER A 6 2.88 3.74 0.04
CA SER A 6 3.15 2.87 1.19
C SER A 6 3.68 3.59 2.43
N GLU A 7 4.22 4.80 2.29
CA GLU A 7 4.84 5.56 3.38
C GLU A 7 3.91 6.65 3.93
N VAL A 8 3.36 7.49 3.06
CA VAL A 8 2.49 8.61 3.45
C VAL A 8 1.00 8.30 3.30
N GLY A 9 0.67 7.16 2.71
CA GLY A 9 -0.71 6.69 2.55
C GLY A 9 -1.55 7.46 1.53
N ILE A 10 -0.95 8.32 0.68
CA ILE A 10 -1.68 9.14 -0.29
C ILE A 10 -2.33 8.26 -1.35
N ARG A 11 -3.63 8.49 -1.58
CA ARG A 11 -4.40 7.87 -2.66
C ARG A 11 -4.11 8.59 -3.97
N GLN A 12 -3.82 7.82 -5.01
CA GLN A 12 -3.67 8.35 -6.36
C GLN A 12 -5.04 8.48 -7.03
N PRO A 13 -5.24 9.48 -7.91
CA PRO A 13 -6.49 9.69 -8.64
C PRO A 13 -6.61 8.70 -9.82
N ILE A 14 -6.87 7.42 -9.49
CA ILE A 14 -6.87 6.30 -10.45
C ILE A 14 -7.87 6.51 -11.58
N GLU A 15 -9.04 7.10 -11.28
CA GLU A 15 -10.07 7.35 -12.28
C GLU A 15 -9.61 8.37 -13.32
N GLU A 16 -9.02 9.49 -12.89
CA GLU A 16 -8.53 10.54 -13.76
C GLU A 16 -7.34 10.05 -14.60
N ILE A 17 -6.44 9.31 -13.99
CA ILE A 17 -5.30 8.72 -14.69
C ILE A 17 -5.78 7.69 -15.72
N SER A 18 -6.78 6.87 -15.38
CA SER A 18 -7.36 5.91 -16.31
C SER A 18 -7.93 6.59 -17.56
N LYS A 19 -8.59 7.75 -17.40
CA LYS A 19 -9.13 8.52 -18.55
C LYS A 19 -8.00 8.96 -19.49
N ILE A 20 -6.90 9.45 -18.93
CA ILE A 20 -5.73 9.88 -19.72
C ILE A 20 -5.09 8.66 -20.43
N VAL A 21 -4.86 7.56 -19.70
CA VAL A 21 -4.22 6.37 -20.30
C VAL A 21 -5.02 5.79 -21.44
N ARG A 22 -6.36 5.86 -21.37
CA ARG A 22 -7.25 5.38 -22.46
C ARG A 22 -7.14 6.16 -23.76
N GLU A 23 -6.58 7.38 -23.75
CA GLU A 23 -6.27 8.14 -24.97
C GLU A 23 -5.08 7.54 -25.74
N TYR A 24 -4.35 6.61 -25.13
CA TYR A 24 -3.18 5.95 -25.70
C TYR A 24 -3.41 4.45 -25.93
N PRO A 25 -3.88 4.03 -27.11
CA PRO A 25 -4.34 2.64 -27.35
C PRO A 25 -3.28 1.55 -27.15
N LYS A 26 -2.00 1.92 -27.16
CA LYS A 26 -0.87 0.99 -26.94
C LYS A 26 -0.38 1.00 -25.49
N CYS A 27 -0.98 1.78 -24.62
CA CYS A 27 -0.60 1.87 -23.22
C CYS A 27 -1.52 0.97 -22.37
N PHE A 28 -0.92 0.17 -21.50
CA PHE A 28 -1.63 -0.61 -20.49
C PHE A 28 -1.57 0.10 -19.14
N PHE A 29 -2.69 0.14 -18.44
CA PHE A 29 -2.78 0.72 -17.12
C PHE A 29 -2.66 -0.37 -16.04
N HIS A 30 -1.48 -0.50 -15.47
CA HIS A 30 -1.21 -1.40 -14.36
C HIS A 30 -1.18 -0.63 -13.04
N VAL A 31 -1.98 -1.06 -12.08
CA VAL A 31 -2.10 -0.45 -10.76
C VAL A 31 -1.68 -1.45 -9.68
N ASP A 32 -0.72 -1.07 -8.85
CA ASP A 32 -0.42 -1.78 -7.62
C ASP A 32 -1.42 -1.37 -6.54
N CYS A 33 -2.29 -2.31 -6.18
CA CYS A 33 -3.36 -2.13 -5.19
C CYS A 33 -2.98 -2.68 -3.81
N THR A 34 -1.71 -3.05 -3.57
CA THR A 34 -1.27 -3.71 -2.34
C THR A 34 -1.63 -2.94 -1.08
N GLN A 35 -1.50 -1.62 -1.10
CA GLN A 35 -1.88 -0.77 0.05
C GLN A 35 -3.33 -0.30 0.02
N ALA A 36 -4.07 -0.58 -1.04
CA ALA A 36 -5.45 -0.13 -1.25
C ALA A 36 -6.48 -1.22 -0.97
N ILE A 37 -6.18 -2.47 -1.38
CA ILE A 37 -7.11 -3.60 -1.24
C ILE A 37 -7.51 -3.83 0.22
N GLY A 38 -8.81 -3.99 0.45
CA GLY A 38 -9.35 -4.17 1.80
C GLY A 38 -9.38 -2.92 2.69
N LYS A 39 -8.86 -1.78 2.21
CA LYS A 39 -8.83 -0.51 2.95
C LYS A 39 -9.67 0.59 2.31
N ILE A 40 -9.75 0.60 0.98
CA ILE A 40 -10.61 1.50 0.21
C ILE A 40 -11.34 0.73 -0.89
N PRO A 41 -12.49 1.21 -1.37
CA PRO A 41 -13.14 0.66 -2.55
C PRO A 41 -12.24 0.78 -3.78
N LEU A 42 -12.20 -0.28 -4.60
CA LEU A 42 -11.43 -0.33 -5.84
C LEU A 42 -12.37 -0.63 -7.02
N CYS A 43 -12.21 0.10 -8.12
CA CYS A 43 -12.89 -0.16 -9.39
C CYS A 43 -11.91 -0.80 -10.37
N PHE A 44 -11.90 -2.13 -10.46
CA PHE A 44 -10.98 -2.87 -11.33
C PHE A 44 -11.27 -2.66 -12.83
N ASP A 45 -12.46 -2.23 -13.21
CA ASP A 45 -12.81 -1.91 -14.61
C ASP A 45 -12.00 -0.75 -15.19
N LEU A 46 -11.45 0.11 -14.32
CA LEU A 46 -10.58 1.21 -14.70
C LEU A 46 -9.16 0.77 -15.09
N MET A 47 -8.76 -0.43 -14.68
CA MET A 47 -7.40 -0.92 -14.77
C MET A 47 -7.30 -2.06 -15.81
N ASP A 48 -6.19 -2.14 -16.52
CA ASP A 48 -5.90 -3.28 -17.37
C ASP A 48 -5.27 -4.43 -16.58
N PHE A 49 -4.46 -4.06 -15.60
CA PHE A 49 -3.88 -4.96 -14.60
C PHE A 49 -3.99 -4.35 -13.21
N ALA A 50 -4.25 -5.19 -12.22
CA ALA A 50 -4.09 -4.85 -10.82
C ALA A 50 -3.29 -5.93 -10.10
N THR A 51 -2.39 -5.52 -9.22
CA THR A 51 -1.61 -6.44 -8.37
C THR A 51 -1.85 -6.13 -6.90
N CYS A 52 -1.83 -7.15 -6.06
CA CYS A 52 -1.85 -6.98 -4.62
C CYS A 52 -1.20 -8.16 -3.90
N SER A 53 -0.74 -7.92 -2.68
CA SER A 53 -0.08 -8.91 -1.82
C SER A 53 -0.99 -9.34 -0.68
N ALA A 54 -1.16 -10.64 -0.49
CA ALA A 54 -2.09 -11.20 0.50
C ALA A 54 -1.74 -10.81 1.95
N HIS A 55 -0.45 -10.69 2.29
CA HIS A 55 -0.01 -10.34 3.64
C HIS A 55 -0.41 -8.93 4.09
N LYS A 56 -0.91 -8.07 3.21
CA LYS A 56 -1.42 -6.73 3.55
C LYS A 56 -2.91 -6.72 3.90
N ILE A 57 -3.57 -7.88 3.76
CA ILE A 57 -4.97 -8.12 4.11
C ILE A 57 -5.12 -9.36 5.01
N TYR A 58 -4.14 -9.61 5.88
CA TYR A 58 -4.10 -10.73 6.84
C TYR A 58 -3.97 -12.13 6.24
N GLY A 59 -3.69 -12.25 4.93
CA GLY A 59 -3.30 -13.50 4.29
C GLY A 59 -1.85 -13.86 4.57
N LEU A 60 -1.45 -15.08 4.22
CA LEU A 60 -0.08 -15.56 4.40
C LEU A 60 0.90 -14.83 3.47
N LYS A 61 2.17 -14.74 3.88
CA LYS A 61 3.27 -14.26 3.04
C LYS A 61 3.59 -15.27 1.94
N GLY A 62 4.17 -14.78 0.83
CA GLY A 62 4.64 -15.62 -0.28
C GLY A 62 3.63 -15.80 -1.42
N ILE A 63 2.49 -15.11 -1.36
CA ILE A 63 1.48 -15.09 -2.43
C ILE A 63 0.97 -13.68 -2.70
N GLY A 64 0.69 -13.39 -3.95
CA GLY A 64 0.00 -12.20 -4.42
C GLY A 64 -1.02 -12.55 -5.49
N LEU A 65 -1.80 -11.57 -5.89
CA LEU A 65 -2.81 -11.67 -6.92
C LEU A 65 -2.41 -10.78 -8.10
N LEU A 66 -2.61 -11.30 -9.31
CA LEU A 66 -2.63 -10.52 -10.54
C LEU A 66 -4.04 -10.61 -11.12
N ILE A 67 -4.74 -9.50 -11.14
CA ILE A 67 -6.04 -9.32 -11.79
C ILE A 67 -5.77 -8.68 -13.14
N LYS A 68 -6.33 -9.22 -14.22
CA LYS A 68 -6.17 -8.68 -15.56
C LYS A 68 -7.47 -8.74 -16.35
N LYS A 69 -7.64 -7.87 -17.33
CA LYS A 69 -8.72 -7.97 -18.32
C LYS A 69 -8.58 -9.25 -19.15
N LYS A 70 -9.69 -9.93 -19.45
CA LYS A 70 -9.70 -11.19 -20.20
C LYS A 70 -9.06 -11.10 -21.59
N ASN A 71 -9.26 -10.00 -22.26
CA ASN A 71 -8.79 -9.74 -23.63
C ASN A 71 -7.29 -9.42 -23.74
N ILE A 72 -6.59 -9.27 -22.63
CA ILE A 72 -5.15 -9.02 -22.65
C ILE A 72 -4.42 -10.36 -22.63
N LEU A 73 -3.55 -10.58 -23.60
CA LEU A 73 -2.67 -11.74 -23.65
C LEU A 73 -1.40 -11.46 -22.85
N LEU A 74 -0.95 -12.45 -22.11
CA LEU A 74 0.33 -12.43 -21.39
C LEU A 74 1.15 -13.65 -21.77
N ASP A 75 2.41 -13.43 -22.07
CA ASP A 75 3.39 -14.48 -22.23
C ASP A 75 3.83 -15.01 -20.86
N ASN A 76 4.07 -16.31 -20.78
CA ASN A 76 4.50 -16.94 -19.54
C ASN A 76 5.96 -16.59 -19.23
N LEU A 77 6.21 -16.15 -18.01
CA LEU A 77 7.57 -16.00 -17.49
C LEU A 77 8.16 -17.33 -17.00
N ILE A 78 7.30 -18.27 -16.58
CA ILE A 78 7.71 -19.59 -16.08
C ILE A 78 7.13 -20.65 -17.00
N HIS A 79 8.00 -21.26 -17.80
CA HIS A 79 7.67 -22.30 -18.75
C HIS A 79 7.84 -23.71 -18.14
N GLY A 80 7.16 -24.70 -18.70
CA GLY A 80 7.25 -26.11 -18.29
C GLY A 80 6.03 -26.91 -18.72
N GLY A 81 5.71 -27.97 -18.00
CA GLY A 81 4.55 -28.81 -18.28
C GLY A 81 3.24 -28.05 -18.24
N LYS A 82 2.22 -28.52 -18.98
CA LYS A 82 0.86 -27.98 -18.91
C LYS A 82 0.29 -28.26 -17.51
N SER A 83 0.05 -27.20 -16.76
CA SER A 83 -0.53 -27.27 -15.41
C SER A 83 -1.97 -26.73 -15.39
N SER A 84 -2.48 -26.46 -14.22
CA SER A 84 -3.83 -25.93 -13.99
C SER A 84 -4.07 -24.52 -14.57
N THR A 85 -3.02 -23.82 -15.00
CA THR A 85 -3.13 -22.47 -15.57
C THR A 85 -2.22 -22.31 -16.77
N VAL A 86 -2.67 -21.51 -17.74
CA VAL A 86 -1.89 -21.12 -18.93
C VAL A 86 -0.86 -20.02 -18.64
N TYR A 87 -0.89 -19.42 -17.44
CA TYR A 87 -0.05 -18.25 -17.12
C TYR A 87 1.29 -18.60 -16.49
N ARG A 88 1.44 -19.81 -15.92
CA ARG A 88 2.68 -20.28 -15.35
C ARG A 88 2.65 -21.81 -15.15
N SER A 89 3.81 -22.44 -15.28
CA SER A 89 3.99 -23.85 -14.90
C SER A 89 4.19 -24.03 -13.40
N GLY A 90 4.02 -25.24 -12.91
CA GLY A 90 4.22 -25.66 -11.54
C GLY A 90 2.90 -25.83 -10.76
N THR A 91 2.94 -26.69 -9.76
CA THR A 91 1.79 -26.98 -8.90
C THR A 91 1.40 -25.73 -8.11
N PRO A 92 0.11 -25.33 -8.12
CA PRO A 92 -0.35 -24.19 -7.32
C PRO A 92 -0.17 -24.44 -5.82
N ALA A 93 0.24 -23.41 -5.09
CA ALA A 93 0.37 -23.43 -3.63
C ALA A 93 -1.03 -23.30 -2.97
N LEU A 94 -1.81 -24.39 -2.99
CA LEU A 94 -3.21 -24.38 -2.54
C LEU A 94 -3.42 -23.80 -1.14
N PRO A 95 -2.60 -24.08 -0.12
CA PRO A 95 -2.78 -23.48 1.20
C PRO A 95 -2.69 -21.94 1.17
N LEU A 96 -1.78 -21.38 0.38
CA LEU A 96 -1.63 -19.93 0.24
C LEU A 96 -2.82 -19.31 -0.51
N ILE A 97 -3.32 -20.02 -1.53
CA ILE A 97 -4.51 -19.59 -2.29
C ILE A 97 -5.73 -19.52 -1.38
N VAL A 98 -6.00 -20.61 -0.63
CA VAL A 98 -7.13 -20.68 0.31
C VAL A 98 -7.02 -19.62 1.40
N SER A 99 -5.83 -19.41 1.97
CA SER A 99 -5.58 -18.30 2.92
C SER A 99 -5.92 -16.95 2.34
N THR A 100 -5.50 -16.68 1.09
CA THR A 100 -5.79 -15.42 0.41
C THR A 100 -7.29 -15.24 0.16
N MET A 101 -7.96 -16.26 -0.31
CA MET A 101 -9.43 -16.25 -0.51
C MET A 101 -10.14 -15.94 0.81
N LYS A 102 -9.75 -16.63 1.90
CA LYS A 102 -10.35 -16.39 3.20
C LYS A 102 -10.12 -14.99 3.74
N ALA A 103 -8.92 -14.43 3.54
CA ALA A 103 -8.61 -13.07 3.89
C ALA A 103 -9.50 -12.06 3.13
N LEU A 104 -9.69 -12.24 1.83
CA LEU A 104 -10.59 -11.41 1.02
C LEU A 104 -12.05 -11.51 1.47
N GLU A 105 -12.54 -12.72 1.72
CA GLU A 105 -13.90 -12.94 2.25
C GLU A 105 -14.17 -12.20 3.57
N LEU A 106 -13.16 -12.14 4.44
CA LEU A 106 -13.28 -11.49 5.74
C LEU A 106 -13.13 -9.97 5.68
N VAL A 107 -12.32 -9.45 4.75
CA VAL A 107 -11.98 -8.03 4.72
C VAL A 107 -12.89 -7.22 3.82
N ILE A 108 -13.20 -7.74 2.61
CA ILE A 108 -13.91 -6.95 1.59
C ILE A 108 -15.31 -6.50 2.04
N PRO A 109 -16.16 -7.35 2.67
CA PRO A 109 -17.49 -6.93 3.12
C PRO A 109 -17.46 -5.85 4.21
N HIS A 110 -16.37 -5.74 4.96
CA HIS A 110 -16.24 -4.87 6.12
C HIS A 110 -15.41 -3.60 5.86
N ILE A 111 -15.08 -3.28 4.59
CA ILE A 111 -14.24 -2.10 4.26
C ILE A 111 -14.82 -0.82 4.87
N ALA A 112 -16.12 -0.58 4.75
CA ALA A 112 -16.74 0.65 5.23
C ALA A 112 -16.68 0.76 6.76
N GLU A 113 -17.02 -0.32 7.47
CA GLU A 113 -16.99 -0.41 8.94
C GLU A 113 -15.55 -0.23 9.46
N ASN A 114 -14.60 -1.00 8.92
CA ASN A 114 -13.19 -0.91 9.29
C ASN A 114 -12.62 0.49 9.02
N THR A 115 -12.99 1.10 7.90
CA THR A 115 -12.55 2.46 7.55
C THR A 115 -13.08 3.48 8.55
N SER A 116 -14.34 3.36 8.98
CA SER A 116 -14.93 4.26 9.99
C SER A 116 -14.19 4.15 11.33
N TYR A 117 -13.98 2.93 11.81
CA TYR A 117 -13.27 2.67 13.05
C TYR A 117 -11.83 3.21 13.02
N VAL A 118 -11.09 2.88 11.96
CA VAL A 118 -9.70 3.34 11.79
C VAL A 118 -9.62 4.86 11.64
N LYS A 119 -10.64 5.51 11.04
CA LYS A 119 -10.74 6.97 10.95
C LYS A 119 -10.82 7.61 12.33
N GLU A 120 -11.64 7.08 13.23
CA GLU A 120 -11.76 7.59 14.60
C GLU A 120 -10.43 7.49 15.35
N LEU A 121 -9.76 6.33 15.25
CA LEU A 121 -8.42 6.16 15.85
C LEU A 121 -7.40 7.13 15.24
N ASN A 122 -7.39 7.28 13.93
CA ASN A 122 -6.49 8.20 13.22
C ASN A 122 -6.69 9.64 13.71
N GLN A 123 -7.94 10.09 13.81
CA GLN A 123 -8.26 11.43 14.29
C GLN A 123 -7.79 11.65 15.73
N SER A 124 -8.04 10.68 16.63
CA SER A 124 -7.58 10.76 18.02
C SER A 124 -6.05 10.86 18.12
N ILE A 125 -5.31 10.08 17.32
CA ILE A 125 -3.85 10.15 17.30
C ILE A 125 -3.39 11.51 16.76
N LEU A 126 -3.99 12.00 15.67
CA LEU A 126 -3.63 13.29 15.08
C LEU A 126 -3.89 14.46 16.05
N GLU A 127 -4.97 14.41 16.85
CA GLU A 127 -5.25 15.40 17.90
C GLU A 127 -4.19 15.42 19.00
N ILE A 128 -3.66 14.24 19.36
CA ILE A 128 -2.56 14.12 20.31
C ILE A 128 -1.27 14.70 19.69
N LEU A 129 -0.93 14.26 18.48
CA LEU A 129 0.31 14.69 17.82
C LEU A 129 0.38 16.21 17.59
N LYS A 130 -0.75 16.85 17.29
CA LYS A 130 -0.85 18.31 17.12
C LYS A 130 -0.48 19.12 18.36
N LYS A 131 -0.52 18.51 19.56
CA LYS A 131 -0.08 19.17 20.81
C LYS A 131 1.45 19.32 20.90
N TYR A 132 2.19 18.66 20.03
CA TYR A 132 3.65 18.66 20.01
C TYR A 132 4.16 19.33 18.74
N PRO A 133 4.51 20.64 18.76
CA PRO A 133 4.93 21.39 17.56
C PRO A 133 6.20 20.85 16.89
N SER A 134 7.01 20.09 17.63
CA SER A 134 8.21 19.41 17.11
C SER A 134 7.89 18.21 16.21
N ILE A 135 6.65 17.72 16.22
CA ILE A 135 6.22 16.61 15.37
C ILE A 135 5.56 17.15 14.11
N LEU A 136 6.14 16.83 12.97
CA LEU A 136 5.63 17.25 11.66
C LEU A 136 4.84 16.12 11.03
N ILE A 137 3.53 16.32 10.81
CA ILE A 137 2.65 15.32 10.18
C ILE A 137 2.80 15.40 8.66
N ASN A 138 3.19 14.30 8.01
CA ASN A 138 3.39 14.20 6.56
C ASN A 138 2.16 13.68 5.82
N SER A 139 1.31 12.90 6.49
CA SER A 139 0.03 12.46 5.93
C SER A 139 -0.87 13.65 5.63
N THR A 140 -1.59 13.60 4.52
CA THR A 140 -2.48 14.66 4.03
C THR A 140 -3.95 14.25 4.13
N SER A 141 -4.87 15.15 3.80
CA SER A 141 -6.30 14.83 3.68
C SER A 141 -6.61 13.74 2.64
N ASN A 142 -5.70 13.52 1.69
CA ASN A 142 -5.82 12.46 0.68
C ASN A 142 -5.20 11.13 1.12
N SER A 143 -4.57 11.07 2.29
CA SER A 143 -4.03 9.81 2.83
C SER A 143 -5.15 8.91 3.34
N ILE A 144 -4.92 7.58 3.26
CA ILE A 144 -5.81 6.61 3.90
C ILE A 144 -5.65 6.69 5.42
N TYR A 145 -6.73 6.45 6.15
CA TYR A 145 -6.71 6.58 7.61
C TYR A 145 -5.85 5.55 8.33
N SER A 146 -5.54 4.43 7.70
CA SER A 146 -4.66 3.38 8.27
C SER A 146 -3.17 3.72 8.22
N THR A 147 -2.81 4.92 7.75
CA THR A 147 -1.41 5.37 7.68
C THR A 147 -1.29 6.77 8.26
N ILE A 148 -0.42 6.92 9.26
CA ILE A 148 0.04 8.21 9.77
C ILE A 148 1.55 8.22 9.58
N ASN A 149 2.05 9.20 8.84
CA ASN A 149 3.48 9.41 8.66
C ASN A 149 3.86 10.73 9.34
N ILE A 150 4.92 10.69 10.15
CA ILE A 150 5.44 11.85 10.89
C ILE A 150 6.93 12.00 10.68
N SER A 151 7.43 13.21 10.85
CA SER A 151 8.87 13.49 10.95
C SER A 151 9.15 14.19 12.26
N ILE A 152 10.28 13.86 12.89
CA ILE A 152 10.74 14.48 14.13
C ILE A 152 12.14 15.03 13.87
N PRO A 153 12.30 16.34 13.58
CA PRO A 153 13.61 16.94 13.32
C PRO A 153 14.60 16.66 14.45
N ASN A 154 15.85 16.47 14.08
CA ASN A 154 16.98 16.21 14.99
C ASN A 154 16.92 14.86 15.75
N ILE A 155 15.95 14.00 15.48
CA ILE A 155 15.89 12.65 16.02
C ILE A 155 16.02 11.66 14.86
N LYS A 156 16.99 10.73 14.96
CA LYS A 156 17.11 9.65 13.99
C LYS A 156 15.89 8.74 14.10
N PRO A 157 15.21 8.39 12.98
CA PRO A 157 14.02 7.55 13.00
C PRO A 157 14.22 6.22 13.76
N GLU A 158 15.36 5.56 13.56
CA GLU A 158 15.67 4.29 14.24
C GLU A 158 15.77 4.47 15.78
N THR A 159 16.32 5.60 16.25
CA THR A 159 16.39 5.91 17.68
C THR A 159 15.00 6.09 18.27
N PHE A 160 14.10 6.75 17.49
CA PHE A 160 12.72 6.94 17.93
C PHE A 160 11.95 5.61 17.99
N ILE A 161 12.13 4.71 17.00
CA ILE A 161 11.54 3.37 17.03
C ILE A 161 11.94 2.63 18.32
N HIS A 162 13.24 2.54 18.60
CA HIS A 162 13.73 1.86 19.81
C HIS A 162 13.20 2.47 21.11
N ALA A 163 13.01 3.80 21.13
CA ALA A 163 12.40 4.45 22.28
C ALA A 163 10.92 4.06 22.45
N MET A 164 10.18 3.96 21.37
CA MET A 164 8.75 3.57 21.38
C MET A 164 8.55 2.10 21.74
N ASP A 165 9.46 1.22 21.33
CA ASP A 165 9.41 -0.21 21.68
C ASP A 165 9.38 -0.44 23.21
N ASN A 166 10.01 0.43 24.00
CA ASN A 166 9.95 0.36 25.46
C ASN A 166 8.57 0.65 26.06
N TYR A 167 7.67 1.19 25.25
CA TYR A 167 6.28 1.52 25.64
C TYR A 167 5.27 0.62 24.92
N ASP A 168 5.70 -0.49 24.29
CA ASP A 168 4.87 -1.37 23.47
C ASP A 168 4.18 -0.65 22.29
N ILE A 169 4.80 0.44 21.78
CA ILE A 169 4.32 1.19 20.63
C ILE A 169 5.18 0.83 19.42
N TYR A 170 4.59 0.07 18.50
CA TYR A 170 5.28 -0.45 17.32
C TYR A 170 5.07 0.46 16.12
N ILE A 171 6.14 1.06 15.66
CA ILE A 171 6.21 1.95 14.50
C ILE A 171 7.30 1.48 13.54
N SER A 172 7.33 2.00 12.34
CA SER A 172 8.39 1.67 11.36
C SER A 172 8.88 2.94 10.67
N THR A 173 10.14 2.92 10.27
CA THR A 173 10.69 3.90 9.33
C THR A 173 10.47 3.40 7.93
N LYS A 174 10.19 4.27 6.97
CA LYS A 174 10.17 4.03 5.51
C LYS A 174 9.50 2.70 5.09
N SER A 175 9.42 2.43 3.81
CA SER A 175 9.04 1.10 3.33
C SER A 175 10.19 0.11 3.52
N ALA A 176 9.87 -1.15 3.79
CA ALA A 176 10.85 -2.22 3.98
C ALA A 176 11.81 -2.43 2.79
N CYS A 177 11.54 -1.81 1.65
CA CYS A 177 12.33 -1.89 0.41
C CYS A 177 13.30 -0.72 0.23
N SER A 178 13.29 0.30 1.10
CA SER A 178 14.18 1.47 0.98
C SER A 178 15.50 1.24 1.72
N ASN A 179 16.61 1.75 1.16
CA ASN A 179 17.92 1.74 1.81
C ASN A 179 17.88 2.51 3.12
N THR A 180 18.46 1.95 4.18
CA THR A 180 18.40 2.45 5.55
C THR A 180 18.92 3.89 5.77
N ASN A 181 19.72 4.43 4.86
CA ASN A 181 20.29 5.78 4.97
C ASN A 181 19.73 6.78 3.93
N ALA A 182 18.73 6.41 3.17
CA ALA A 182 18.16 7.28 2.16
C ALA A 182 17.01 8.13 2.72
N MET A 183 16.91 9.35 2.23
CA MET A 183 15.75 10.21 2.43
C MET A 183 14.48 9.53 1.91
N SER A 184 13.32 9.74 2.57
CA SER A 184 12.04 9.28 2.04
C SER A 184 11.66 10.09 0.80
N ASP A 185 11.62 9.42 -0.36
CA ASP A 185 11.19 10.05 -1.60
C ASP A 185 9.71 10.46 -1.56
N SER A 186 8.88 9.67 -0.89
CA SER A 186 7.45 9.96 -0.74
C SER A 186 7.23 11.21 0.10
N VAL A 187 7.89 11.33 1.26
CA VAL A 187 7.80 12.54 2.10
C VAL A 187 8.37 13.73 1.37
N TYR A 188 9.52 13.60 0.68
CA TYR A 188 10.08 14.68 -0.10
C TYR A 188 9.16 15.12 -1.26
N ALA A 189 8.53 14.18 -1.93
CA ALA A 189 7.59 14.50 -3.02
C ALA A 189 6.42 15.38 -2.55
N VAL A 190 5.96 15.13 -1.31
CA VAL A 190 4.83 15.87 -0.71
C VAL A 190 5.25 17.20 -0.12
N THR A 191 6.37 17.23 0.61
CA THR A 191 6.75 18.36 1.44
C THR A 191 7.76 19.31 0.79
N LYS A 192 8.55 18.81 -0.18
CA LYS A 192 9.73 19.45 -0.78
C LYS A 192 10.80 19.80 0.25
N ASP A 193 10.76 19.21 1.41
CA ASP A 193 11.66 19.44 2.54
C ASP A 193 12.55 18.21 2.76
N ARG A 194 13.85 18.36 2.51
CA ARG A 194 14.83 17.27 2.62
C ARG A 194 15.06 16.84 4.07
N GLU A 195 15.15 17.80 4.98
CA GLU A 195 15.37 17.53 6.40
C GLU A 195 14.19 16.74 6.96
N ARG A 196 12.98 17.18 6.66
CA ARG A 196 11.74 16.50 7.02
C ARG A 196 11.69 15.07 6.46
N ALA A 197 12.10 14.89 5.21
CA ALA A 197 12.14 13.57 4.56
C ALA A 197 13.25 12.64 5.09
N MET A 198 14.29 13.18 5.69
CA MET A 198 15.35 12.38 6.35
C MET A 198 14.95 11.91 7.74
N HIS A 199 14.03 12.59 8.40
CA HIS A 199 13.59 12.30 9.77
C HIS A 199 12.16 11.71 9.85
N SER A 200 11.68 11.10 8.75
CA SER A 200 10.35 10.47 8.68
C SER A 200 10.39 8.97 8.95
#